data_53bb16c7473904bc35821a514929e6d3
#
_entry.id   53bb16c7473904bc35821a514929e6d3
#
_cell.length_a   1.000
_cell.length_b   1.000
_cell.length_c   1.000
_cell.angle_alpha   90.00
_cell.angle_beta   90.00
_cell.angle_gamma   90.00
#
_symmetry.space_group_name_H-M   'P 1'
#
loop_
_entity.id
_entity.type
_entity.pdbx_description
1 polymer ?
#
loop_
_entity_poly.entity_id
_entity_poly.type
_entity_poly.pdbx_seq_one_letter_code
_entity_poly.pdbx_strand_id
1 'polypeptide(L)'
;MMKVRLFGLIVALGLVIPPARADWPTSRGNAQRTGNVDGQPGPKSPKILWVQESTDHYVSAPSPGKGMIYAPALGTLNSGVLSALSTDPAAGAKRVLWSKSQPFLKLPTVCSPAVVGDTIIFGDGMHQNESPMLYCLDAAKGTAIWQMSIPGPLIHLEGTPTVIDGNAYFGAGNGGVMAIDTRKVTLDGKDMAAGDVEKIIATKWKELQEKYEADKKKDPDFAIPPSEDALPKPAPKLLWQQGGQGKWHVDCPVVAAGDTILAGSAHLDAENSGDRALFCLNRADGSIKWRADLKLNPWAGPSVGGDTVLVGCSSIRFDPKEIPGAKGEIVALNLADGSVKWRKDVAGGVVSPVAISADGLAIYTATDKKVYAVDAKTGAPKWTYTAKAPFFGGVAIAGDTVYAADLNGVLHALALADGKLQWKLDVGSKTKALGNIYASPVVDGGRLYIGTCNIDSQEARKTVIVCVGEK
;
A
#
# COMPACT_ATOMS: atom_id res chain seq x y z
N MET A 1 -1.90 58.27 -49.35
CA MET A 1 -1.37 56.93 -49.13
C MET A 1 -1.16 56.71 -47.63
N MET A 2 -2.10 56.06 -47.00
CA MET A 2 -2.11 55.86 -45.54
C MET A 2 -1.67 54.40 -45.26
N LYS A 3 -0.52 54.21 -44.57
CA LYS A 3 0.03 52.90 -44.25
C LYS A 3 -0.66 52.42 -42.95
N VAL A 4 -1.51 51.41 -43.06
CA VAL A 4 -2.05 50.66 -41.93
C VAL A 4 -0.99 49.70 -41.42
N ARG A 5 -0.54 49.80 -40.17
CA ARG A 5 0.29 48.84 -39.47
C ARG A 5 -0.61 47.85 -38.76
N LEU A 6 -0.59 46.60 -39.20
CA LEU A 6 -1.23 45.49 -38.49
C LEU A 6 -0.34 45.05 -37.33
N PHE A 7 -0.82 45.20 -36.09
CA PHE A 7 -0.22 44.64 -34.90
C PHE A 7 -0.76 43.18 -34.74
N GLY A 8 0.08 42.21 -34.95
CA GLY A 8 -0.26 40.83 -34.66
C GLY A 8 -0.16 40.57 -33.15
N LEU A 9 -1.28 40.21 -32.53
CA LEU A 9 -1.35 39.78 -31.13
C LEU A 9 -0.94 38.29 -31.09
N ILE A 10 0.24 38.00 -30.59
CA ILE A 10 0.68 36.60 -30.29
C ILE A 10 0.07 36.23 -28.94
N VAL A 11 -1.01 35.45 -28.97
CA VAL A 11 -1.56 34.79 -27.76
C VAL A 11 -0.69 33.55 -27.51
N ALA A 12 0.18 33.65 -26.51
CA ALA A 12 0.89 32.49 -26.00
C ALA A 12 -0.12 31.62 -25.22
N LEU A 13 -0.61 30.54 -25.86
CA LEU A 13 -1.31 29.47 -25.15
C LEU A 13 -0.29 28.81 -24.21
N GLY A 14 -0.30 29.14 -22.93
CA GLY A 14 0.39 28.38 -21.91
C GLY A 14 -0.25 26.98 -21.83
N LEU A 15 0.49 25.98 -22.27
CA LEU A 15 0.14 24.57 -21.97
C LEU A 15 0.18 24.43 -20.44
N VAL A 16 -0.96 24.40 -19.82
CA VAL A 16 -1.11 23.91 -18.44
C VAL A 16 -0.86 22.41 -18.50
N ILE A 17 0.38 22.00 -18.27
CA ILE A 17 0.73 20.60 -18.06
C ILE A 17 0.07 20.23 -16.72
N PRO A 18 -0.93 19.31 -16.69
CA PRO A 18 -1.48 18.85 -15.42
C PRO A 18 -0.33 18.24 -14.59
N PRO A 19 -0.34 18.42 -13.25
CA PRO A 19 0.68 17.81 -12.42
C PRO A 19 0.71 16.30 -12.69
N ALA A 20 1.91 15.77 -12.94
CA ALA A 20 2.09 14.34 -13.20
C ALA A 20 1.48 13.55 -12.04
N ARG A 21 0.45 12.75 -12.34
CA ARG A 21 -0.13 11.81 -11.39
C ARG A 21 0.91 10.72 -11.15
N ALA A 22 1.13 10.33 -9.90
CA ALA A 22 1.98 9.18 -9.60
C ALA A 22 1.47 7.94 -10.36
N ASP A 23 2.37 7.19 -10.95
CA ASP A 23 2.02 5.95 -11.67
C ASP A 23 1.52 4.87 -10.70
N TRP A 24 1.88 4.97 -9.40
CA TRP A 24 1.60 3.98 -8.38
C TRP A 24 1.05 4.59 -7.07
N PRO A 25 -0.07 5.33 -7.08
CA PRO A 25 -0.54 6.11 -5.93
C PRO A 25 -1.12 5.27 -4.78
N THR A 26 -1.20 3.97 -4.92
CA THR A 26 -1.76 3.04 -3.92
C THR A 26 -1.09 1.68 -4.05
N SER A 27 -1.27 0.80 -3.07
CA SER A 27 -0.77 -0.59 -3.15
C SER A 27 -1.16 -1.23 -4.49
N ARG A 28 -0.18 -1.84 -5.18
CA ARG A 28 -0.35 -2.48 -6.47
C ARG A 28 -0.80 -1.56 -7.62
N GLY A 29 -0.57 -0.26 -7.50
CA GLY A 29 -0.69 0.75 -8.54
C GLY A 29 -2.08 1.36 -8.73
N ASN A 30 -3.14 0.60 -8.61
CA ASN A 30 -4.51 1.06 -8.87
C ASN A 30 -5.56 0.38 -7.98
N ALA A 31 -6.82 0.80 -8.13
CA ALA A 31 -7.93 0.27 -7.34
C ALA A 31 -8.24 -1.21 -7.62
N GLN A 32 -7.87 -1.72 -8.79
CA GLN A 32 -8.01 -3.11 -9.22
C GLN A 32 -6.82 -3.98 -8.79
N ARG A 33 -5.77 -3.37 -8.22
CA ARG A 33 -4.57 -4.04 -7.72
C ARG A 33 -3.81 -4.83 -8.79
N THR A 34 -3.81 -4.35 -10.03
CA THR A 34 -3.21 -5.08 -11.17
C THR A 34 -1.68 -5.16 -11.12
N GLY A 35 -1.02 -4.35 -10.33
CA GLY A 35 0.44 -4.34 -10.28
C GLY A 35 1.10 -3.98 -11.61
N ASN A 36 0.40 -3.22 -12.44
CA ASN A 36 0.78 -2.86 -13.79
C ASN A 36 0.72 -1.33 -13.95
N VAL A 37 1.81 -0.75 -14.44
CA VAL A 37 1.93 0.66 -14.80
C VAL A 37 1.85 0.75 -16.32
N ASP A 38 0.63 0.91 -16.84
CA ASP A 38 0.35 0.85 -18.26
C ASP A 38 1.19 1.86 -19.07
N GLY A 39 1.97 1.31 -20.01
CA GLY A 39 2.75 2.07 -20.96
C GLY A 39 3.98 2.79 -20.40
N GLN A 40 4.25 2.71 -19.11
CA GLN A 40 5.44 3.31 -18.51
C GLN A 40 6.58 2.27 -18.43
N PRO A 41 7.73 2.52 -19.06
CA PRO A 41 8.88 1.64 -18.94
C PRO A 41 9.55 1.80 -17.58
N GLY A 42 9.97 0.68 -16.97
CA GLY A 42 10.86 0.69 -15.82
C GLY A 42 12.34 0.61 -16.25
N PRO A 43 13.30 0.61 -15.28
CA PRO A 43 14.72 0.62 -15.60
C PRO A 43 15.16 -0.69 -16.28
N LYS A 44 15.82 -0.56 -17.44
CA LYS A 44 16.41 -1.68 -18.19
C LYS A 44 17.86 -1.94 -17.78
N SER A 45 18.51 -0.95 -17.17
CA SER A 45 19.88 -1.04 -16.64
C SER A 45 19.91 -0.51 -15.21
N PRO A 46 19.97 -1.40 -14.18
CA PRO A 46 19.73 -0.99 -12.80
C PRO A 46 20.89 -0.18 -12.23
N LYS A 47 20.60 1.04 -11.80
CA LYS A 47 21.51 1.87 -11.01
C LYS A 47 20.79 2.34 -9.75
N ILE A 48 21.44 2.17 -8.59
CA ILE A 48 20.95 2.80 -7.36
C ILE A 48 21.18 4.30 -7.50
N LEU A 49 20.09 5.07 -7.55
CA LEU A 49 20.13 6.52 -7.64
C LEU A 49 20.34 7.16 -6.29
N TRP A 50 19.73 6.59 -5.26
CA TRP A 50 19.91 6.99 -3.87
C TRP A 50 19.54 5.87 -2.90
N VAL A 51 20.05 6.01 -1.68
CA VAL A 51 19.81 5.13 -0.54
C VAL A 51 19.39 5.99 0.64
N GLN A 52 18.32 5.62 1.32
CA GLN A 52 17.97 6.12 2.65
C GLN A 52 18.21 5.00 3.66
N GLU A 53 19.23 5.15 4.50
CA GLU A 53 19.51 4.23 5.61
C GLU A 53 18.53 4.46 6.77
N SER A 54 18.14 3.38 7.44
CA SER A 54 17.30 3.36 8.63
C SER A 54 17.67 2.17 9.53
N THR A 55 17.04 2.11 10.68
CA THR A 55 16.95 0.92 11.55
C THR A 55 15.53 0.34 11.58
N ASP A 56 14.59 1.00 10.90
CA ASP A 56 13.19 0.56 10.81
C ASP A 56 13.03 -0.55 9.77
N HIS A 57 12.03 -1.40 9.92
CA HIS A 57 11.79 -2.53 9.04
C HIS A 57 10.68 -2.21 8.03
N TYR A 58 11.02 -2.17 6.75
CA TYR A 58 10.08 -1.89 5.66
C TYR A 58 9.41 -3.18 5.18
N VAL A 59 8.37 -3.62 5.87
CA VAL A 59 7.62 -4.85 5.51
C VAL A 59 6.56 -4.60 4.43
N SER A 60 6.15 -3.35 4.24
CA SER A 60 5.15 -2.93 3.25
C SER A 60 5.76 -2.02 2.19
N ALA A 61 5.13 -1.99 1.03
CA ALA A 61 5.57 -1.17 -0.08
C ALA A 61 5.34 0.32 0.20
N PRO A 62 6.28 1.21 -0.15
CA PRO A 62 6.02 2.65 -0.11
C PRO A 62 4.99 3.04 -1.18
N SER A 63 4.31 4.16 -0.96
CA SER A 63 3.37 4.73 -1.93
C SER A 63 3.90 6.04 -2.47
N PRO A 64 4.16 6.18 -3.78
CA PRO A 64 4.63 7.43 -4.37
C PRO A 64 3.51 8.44 -4.57
N GLY A 65 3.87 9.69 -4.52
CA GLY A 65 2.99 10.81 -4.85
C GLY A 65 3.68 12.16 -4.69
N LYS A 66 3.45 13.07 -5.64
CA LYS A 66 3.91 14.47 -5.58
C LYS A 66 5.41 14.68 -5.34
N GLY A 67 6.25 13.87 -5.96
CA GLY A 67 7.71 13.93 -5.78
C GLY A 67 8.20 13.39 -4.43
N MET A 68 7.35 12.63 -3.74
CA MET A 68 7.64 11.95 -2.49
C MET A 68 7.28 10.47 -2.57
N ILE A 69 7.83 9.68 -1.67
CA ILE A 69 7.30 8.36 -1.32
C ILE A 69 6.94 8.35 0.16
N TYR A 70 5.80 7.75 0.48
CA TYR A 70 5.33 7.56 1.86
C TYR A 70 5.61 6.12 2.25
N ALA A 71 6.54 5.95 3.18
CA ALA A 71 7.10 4.66 3.57
C ALA A 71 6.66 4.27 4.98
N PRO A 72 5.73 3.32 5.12
CA PRO A 72 5.39 2.72 6.40
C PRO A 72 6.49 1.76 6.84
N ALA A 73 6.76 1.69 8.13
CA ALA A 73 7.77 0.82 8.69
C ALA A 73 7.45 0.42 10.13
N LEU A 74 8.11 -0.64 10.58
CA LEU A 74 8.16 -1.04 11.98
C LEU A 74 9.47 -0.54 12.58
N GLY A 75 9.36 0.35 13.55
CA GLY A 75 10.49 0.84 14.34
C GLY A 75 10.86 -0.09 15.50
N THR A 76 11.61 0.42 16.44
CA THR A 76 12.03 -0.33 17.65
C THR A 76 10.81 -0.88 18.39
N LEU A 77 10.89 -2.15 18.80
CA LEU A 77 9.79 -2.89 19.46
C LEU A 77 8.51 -2.93 18.63
N ASN A 78 8.64 -2.98 17.32
CA ASN A 78 7.52 -2.97 16.37
C ASN A 78 6.62 -1.74 16.49
N SER A 79 7.15 -0.60 16.94
CA SER A 79 6.41 0.67 16.94
C SER A 79 6.08 1.12 15.51
N GLY A 80 4.97 1.82 15.33
CA GLY A 80 4.61 2.38 14.02
C GLY A 80 5.51 3.53 13.62
N VAL A 81 5.94 3.53 12.36
CA VAL A 81 6.67 4.65 11.73
C VAL A 81 6.08 4.89 10.34
N LEU A 82 5.88 6.15 10.00
CA LEU A 82 5.55 6.57 8.63
C LEU A 82 6.40 7.77 8.26
N SER A 83 7.16 7.66 7.18
CA SER A 83 8.04 8.73 6.71
C SER A 83 7.69 9.15 5.29
N ALA A 84 7.71 10.46 5.01
CA ALA A 84 7.71 10.99 3.66
C ALA A 84 9.15 11.28 3.22
N LEU A 85 9.55 10.67 2.12
CA LEU A 85 10.89 10.79 1.57
C LEU A 85 10.84 11.48 0.20
N SER A 86 11.74 12.46 -0.02
CA SER A 86 11.89 13.09 -1.34
C SER A 86 12.38 12.07 -2.38
N THR A 87 11.79 12.08 -3.57
CA THR A 87 12.23 11.28 -4.71
C THR A 87 13.38 11.94 -5.48
N ASP A 88 13.74 13.21 -5.16
CA ASP A 88 14.85 13.91 -5.79
C ASP A 88 16.18 13.21 -5.48
N PRO A 89 16.94 12.73 -6.49
CA PRO A 89 18.25 12.13 -6.26
C PRO A 89 19.23 13.05 -5.52
N ALA A 90 19.10 14.36 -5.67
CA ALA A 90 19.98 15.35 -5.06
C ALA A 90 19.60 15.72 -3.61
N ALA A 91 18.52 15.19 -3.05
CA ALA A 91 18.02 15.58 -1.72
C ALA A 91 19.03 15.32 -0.59
N GLY A 92 19.90 14.31 -0.70
CA GLY A 92 20.94 14.01 0.29
C GLY A 92 20.37 13.87 1.72
N ALA A 93 20.97 14.57 2.67
CA ALA A 93 20.52 14.56 4.08
C ALA A 93 19.12 15.13 4.31
N LYS A 94 18.56 15.86 3.35
CA LYS A 94 17.19 16.42 3.41
C LYS A 94 16.15 15.47 2.82
N ARG A 95 16.47 14.19 2.61
CA ARG A 95 15.56 13.22 2.00
C ARG A 95 14.32 12.99 2.84
N VAL A 96 14.45 12.83 4.15
CA VAL A 96 13.30 12.75 5.06
C VAL A 96 12.68 14.15 5.19
N LEU A 97 11.48 14.32 4.65
CA LEU A 97 10.74 15.58 4.68
C LEU A 97 9.94 15.72 5.97
N TRP A 98 9.30 14.66 6.39
CA TRP A 98 8.65 14.52 7.68
C TRP A 98 8.56 13.03 8.06
N SER A 99 8.38 12.77 9.35
CA SER A 99 8.17 11.44 9.90
C SER A 99 7.16 11.48 11.04
N LYS A 100 6.36 10.43 11.16
CA LYS A 100 5.43 10.18 12.27
C LYS A 100 5.79 8.88 12.95
N SER A 101 5.79 8.90 14.28
CA SER A 101 6.00 7.75 15.16
C SER A 101 5.22 7.96 16.45
N GLN A 102 5.50 7.19 17.49
CA GLN A 102 4.91 7.45 18.81
C GLN A 102 5.26 8.85 19.32
N PRO A 103 4.35 9.54 20.03
CA PRO A 103 3.05 9.06 20.49
C PRO A 103 1.91 9.16 19.46
N PHE A 104 2.13 9.75 18.28
CA PHE A 104 1.09 9.94 17.26
C PHE A 104 0.61 8.61 16.68
N LEU A 105 1.51 7.77 16.16
CA LEU A 105 1.20 6.40 15.75
C LEU A 105 1.28 5.48 16.96
N LYS A 106 0.15 4.94 17.38
CA LYS A 106 0.05 4.15 18.62
C LYS A 106 0.40 2.69 18.42
N LEU A 107 0.10 2.14 17.23
CA LEU A 107 0.26 0.75 16.88
C LEU A 107 1.23 0.58 15.71
N PRO A 108 1.75 -0.64 15.48
CA PRO A 108 2.57 -0.96 14.31
C PRO A 108 1.92 -0.51 13.01
N THR A 109 2.72 -0.05 12.05
CA THR A 109 2.21 0.44 10.77
C THR A 109 2.78 -0.38 9.62
N VAL A 110 1.97 -1.30 9.09
CA VAL A 110 2.29 -2.16 7.94
C VAL A 110 1.35 -1.92 6.76
N CYS A 111 0.46 -0.96 6.86
CA CYS A 111 -0.45 -0.54 5.80
C CYS A 111 0.25 0.44 4.85
N SER A 112 0.38 0.09 3.57
CA SER A 112 0.84 1.06 2.55
C SER A 112 -0.18 2.19 2.42
N PRO A 113 0.22 3.48 2.45
CA PRO A 113 -0.74 4.57 2.31
C PRO A 113 -1.41 4.62 0.93
N ALA A 114 -2.68 5.03 0.89
CA ALA A 114 -3.34 5.46 -0.33
C ALA A 114 -3.13 6.98 -0.49
N VAL A 115 -2.54 7.40 -1.60
CA VAL A 115 -2.31 8.82 -1.93
C VAL A 115 -3.51 9.35 -2.69
N VAL A 116 -4.20 10.35 -2.15
CA VAL A 116 -5.45 10.88 -2.69
C VAL A 116 -5.37 12.40 -2.75
N GLY A 117 -5.07 12.93 -3.93
CA GLY A 117 -4.88 14.37 -4.09
C GLY A 117 -3.75 14.89 -3.20
N ASP A 118 -4.07 15.80 -2.26
CA ASP A 118 -3.13 16.38 -1.30
C ASP A 118 -3.07 15.62 0.04
N THR A 119 -3.69 14.45 0.11
CA THR A 119 -3.80 13.67 1.34
C THR A 119 -3.27 12.25 1.19
N ILE A 120 -2.93 11.62 2.31
CA ILE A 120 -2.66 10.19 2.40
C ILE A 120 -3.58 9.57 3.44
N ILE A 121 -4.08 8.36 3.14
CA ILE A 121 -4.95 7.59 4.03
C ILE A 121 -4.31 6.23 4.30
N PHE A 122 -4.16 5.86 5.57
CA PHE A 122 -3.55 4.60 5.98
C PHE A 122 -4.04 4.19 7.38
N GLY A 123 -3.86 2.91 7.71
CA GLY A 123 -4.18 2.37 9.03
C GLY A 123 -2.95 1.95 9.81
N ASP A 124 -3.13 1.75 11.12
CA ASP A 124 -2.18 1.08 11.98
C ASP A 124 -2.78 -0.21 12.57
N GLY A 125 -1.99 -0.91 13.39
CA GLY A 125 -2.33 -2.20 13.96
C GLY A 125 -1.87 -3.36 13.08
N MET A 126 -1.40 -4.40 13.74
CA MET A 126 -1.09 -5.70 13.18
C MET A 126 -1.94 -6.74 13.89
N HIS A 127 -1.94 -7.97 13.36
CA HIS A 127 -2.55 -9.12 14.04
C HIS A 127 -2.15 -9.14 15.53
N GLN A 128 -3.10 -9.38 16.41
CA GLN A 128 -3.01 -9.30 17.87
C GLN A 128 -3.09 -7.89 18.49
N ASN A 129 -3.18 -6.82 17.70
CA ASN A 129 -3.51 -5.51 18.22
C ASN A 129 -5.03 -5.33 18.32
N GLU A 130 -5.44 -4.36 19.12
CA GLU A 130 -6.83 -3.96 19.29
C GLU A 130 -6.97 -2.45 19.13
N SER A 131 -8.14 -2.00 18.67
CA SER A 131 -8.46 -0.59 18.54
C SER A 131 -7.49 0.22 17.67
N PRO A 132 -7.23 -0.22 16.43
CA PRO A 132 -6.39 0.52 15.49
C PRO A 132 -7.02 1.86 15.11
N MET A 133 -6.20 2.70 14.51
CA MET A 133 -6.59 3.99 13.98
C MET A 133 -6.46 4.01 12.46
N LEU A 134 -7.46 4.53 11.78
CA LEU A 134 -7.35 4.98 10.39
C LEU A 134 -7.03 6.48 10.41
N TYR A 135 -6.00 6.87 9.67
CA TYR A 135 -5.50 8.24 9.61
C TYR A 135 -5.70 8.84 8.23
N CYS A 136 -5.96 10.15 8.18
CA CYS A 136 -5.79 10.98 7.00
C CYS A 136 -4.86 12.13 7.34
N LEU A 137 -3.76 12.26 6.59
CA LEU A 137 -2.78 13.32 6.77
C LEU A 137 -2.66 14.17 5.52
N ASP A 138 -2.30 15.45 5.70
CA ASP A 138 -1.74 16.27 4.61
C ASP A 138 -0.47 15.62 4.09
N ALA A 139 -0.43 15.34 2.79
CA ALA A 139 0.65 14.60 2.16
C ALA A 139 2.00 15.34 2.22
N ALA A 140 1.99 16.67 2.12
CA ALA A 140 3.21 17.48 2.10
C ALA A 140 3.77 17.74 3.50
N LYS A 141 2.89 17.90 4.50
CA LYS A 141 3.27 18.34 5.86
C LYS A 141 3.23 17.21 6.88
N GLY A 142 2.50 16.12 6.61
CA GLY A 142 2.25 15.05 7.57
C GLY A 142 1.29 15.45 8.71
N THR A 143 0.61 16.60 8.64
CA THR A 143 -0.34 17.03 9.65
C THR A 143 -1.65 16.25 9.56
N ALA A 144 -2.22 15.86 10.70
CA ALA A 144 -3.47 15.14 10.74
C ALA A 144 -4.65 16.00 10.28
N ILE A 145 -5.48 15.43 9.40
CA ILE A 145 -6.74 16.02 8.95
C ILE A 145 -7.89 15.37 9.72
N TRP A 146 -7.93 14.05 9.76
CA TRP A 146 -8.88 13.30 10.57
C TRP A 146 -8.30 11.93 11.00
N GLN A 147 -8.90 11.36 12.04
CA GLN A 147 -8.54 10.07 12.61
C GLN A 147 -9.81 9.31 13.00
N MET A 148 -9.82 8.00 12.79
CA MET A 148 -10.95 7.15 13.15
C MET A 148 -10.47 5.94 13.94
N SER A 149 -10.86 5.83 15.20
CA SER A 149 -10.63 4.62 16.00
C SER A 149 -11.66 3.55 15.66
N ILE A 150 -11.22 2.31 15.54
CA ILE A 150 -12.07 1.15 15.27
C ILE A 150 -11.87 0.15 16.42
N PRO A 151 -12.67 0.27 17.51
CA PRO A 151 -12.50 -0.58 18.69
C PRO A 151 -13.00 -2.01 18.45
N GLY A 152 -12.32 -2.97 19.04
CA GLY A 152 -12.73 -4.37 19.07
C GLY A 152 -11.55 -5.35 19.04
N PRO A 153 -11.79 -6.62 19.42
CA PRO A 153 -10.76 -7.65 19.41
C PRO A 153 -10.41 -8.07 17.97
N LEU A 154 -9.13 -8.32 17.72
CA LEU A 154 -8.59 -8.73 16.41
C LEU A 154 -8.99 -7.77 15.26
N ILE A 155 -9.16 -6.49 15.59
CA ILE A 155 -9.31 -5.42 14.60
C ILE A 155 -7.96 -4.80 14.37
N HIS A 156 -7.54 -4.72 13.10
CA HIS A 156 -6.29 -4.12 12.65
C HIS A 156 -6.43 -3.71 11.19
N LEU A 157 -5.57 -2.80 10.75
CA LEU A 157 -5.66 -2.17 9.43
C LEU A 157 -4.36 -2.41 8.65
N GLU A 158 -4.15 -3.65 8.19
CA GLU A 158 -2.96 -4.04 7.42
C GLU A 158 -3.14 -3.76 5.93
N GLY A 159 -4.35 -3.92 5.42
CA GLY A 159 -4.69 -3.70 4.02
C GLY A 159 -4.77 -2.22 3.65
N THR A 160 -4.11 -1.84 2.55
CA THR A 160 -4.21 -0.48 2.01
C THR A 160 -5.65 -0.12 1.65
N PRO A 161 -6.19 1.02 2.10
CA PRO A 161 -7.51 1.49 1.69
C PRO A 161 -7.59 1.71 0.17
N THR A 162 -8.75 1.39 -0.41
CA THR A 162 -9.07 1.75 -1.79
C THR A 162 -9.97 2.96 -1.78
N VAL A 163 -9.54 4.05 -2.42
CA VAL A 163 -10.28 5.32 -2.44
C VAL A 163 -10.81 5.60 -3.84
N ILE A 164 -12.13 5.74 -3.96
CA ILE A 164 -12.82 6.07 -5.20
C ILE A 164 -13.95 7.05 -4.91
N ASP A 165 -14.05 8.09 -5.71
CA ASP A 165 -15.13 9.10 -5.65
C ASP A 165 -15.28 9.74 -4.25
N GLY A 166 -14.16 9.87 -3.51
CA GLY A 166 -14.12 10.41 -2.16
C GLY A 166 -14.60 9.45 -1.06
N ASN A 167 -14.83 8.19 -1.37
CA ASN A 167 -15.12 7.14 -0.40
C ASN A 167 -13.92 6.21 -0.27
N ALA A 168 -13.56 5.85 0.97
CA ALA A 168 -12.53 4.85 1.24
C ALA A 168 -13.18 3.53 1.69
N TYR A 169 -12.67 2.44 1.13
CA TYR A 169 -13.06 1.07 1.43
C TYR A 169 -11.85 0.31 1.95
N PHE A 170 -11.98 -0.41 3.06
CA PHE A 170 -10.85 -1.10 3.68
C PHE A 170 -11.30 -2.32 4.50
N GLY A 171 -10.39 -3.27 4.63
CA GLY A 171 -10.51 -4.39 5.57
C GLY A 171 -10.10 -3.94 6.97
N ALA A 172 -10.76 -4.46 7.98
CA ALA A 172 -10.53 -4.13 9.39
C ALA A 172 -10.45 -5.40 10.26
N GLY A 173 -9.69 -6.43 9.81
CA GLY A 173 -9.61 -7.71 10.51
C GLY A 173 -11.00 -8.27 10.83
N ASN A 174 -11.28 -8.56 12.10
CA ASN A 174 -12.60 -9.01 12.58
C ASN A 174 -13.71 -7.95 12.45
N GLY A 175 -13.39 -6.71 12.12
CA GLY A 175 -14.35 -5.68 11.76
C GLY A 175 -14.96 -5.88 10.37
N GLY A 176 -14.44 -6.81 9.57
CA GLY A 176 -14.90 -7.09 8.22
C GLY A 176 -14.46 -5.99 7.23
N VAL A 177 -15.39 -5.58 6.37
CA VAL A 177 -15.18 -4.50 5.39
C VAL A 177 -15.93 -3.25 5.82
N MET A 178 -15.27 -2.11 5.74
CA MET A 178 -15.86 -0.81 6.09
C MET A 178 -15.76 0.16 4.91
N ALA A 179 -16.74 1.05 4.79
CA ALA A 179 -16.75 2.17 3.87
C ALA A 179 -16.99 3.49 4.60
N ILE A 180 -16.21 4.51 4.27
CA ILE A 180 -16.34 5.86 4.86
C ILE A 180 -16.37 6.94 3.77
N ASP A 181 -17.03 8.07 4.03
CA ASP A 181 -16.89 9.29 3.22
C ASP A 181 -15.69 10.10 3.75
N THR A 182 -14.62 10.19 2.96
CA THR A 182 -13.36 10.87 3.37
C THR A 182 -13.46 12.40 3.35
N ARG A 183 -14.51 12.95 2.74
CA ARG A 183 -14.74 14.40 2.55
C ARG A 183 -15.59 15.00 3.66
N LYS A 184 -16.38 14.18 4.35
CA LYS A 184 -17.27 14.59 5.43
C LYS A 184 -16.75 14.04 6.74
N VAL A 185 -16.51 14.91 7.67
CA VAL A 185 -16.02 14.57 8.99
C VAL A 185 -16.95 15.14 10.06
N THR A 186 -17.02 14.48 11.18
CA THR A 186 -17.75 14.94 12.37
C THR A 186 -16.76 15.36 13.43
N LEU A 187 -16.91 16.56 13.93
CA LEU A 187 -16.16 17.09 15.08
C LEU A 187 -17.16 17.64 16.10
N ASP A 188 -17.04 17.19 17.33
CA ASP A 188 -17.94 17.56 18.44
C ASP A 188 -19.44 17.42 18.08
N GLY A 189 -19.78 16.32 17.36
CA GLY A 189 -21.14 16.02 16.92
C GLY A 189 -21.66 16.83 15.75
N LYS A 190 -20.81 17.68 15.10
CA LYS A 190 -21.20 18.50 13.94
C LYS A 190 -20.52 17.99 12.67
N ASP A 191 -21.29 17.78 11.64
CA ASP A 191 -20.77 17.45 10.30
C ASP A 191 -20.11 18.69 9.68
N MET A 192 -18.89 18.50 9.16
CA MET A 192 -18.05 19.55 8.58
C MET A 192 -17.37 19.03 7.31
N ALA A 193 -16.98 19.94 6.42
CA ALA A 193 -16.07 19.62 5.34
C ALA A 193 -14.64 19.41 5.88
N ALA A 194 -13.91 18.45 5.34
CA ALA A 194 -12.54 18.15 5.79
C ALA A 194 -11.61 19.39 5.72
N GLY A 195 -11.75 20.23 4.69
CA GLY A 195 -10.96 21.47 4.56
C GLY A 195 -11.26 22.53 5.61
N ASP A 196 -12.45 22.55 6.24
CA ASP A 196 -12.75 23.47 7.33
C ASP A 196 -12.16 22.98 8.65
N VAL A 197 -12.14 21.67 8.84
CA VAL A 197 -11.49 21.04 9.99
C VAL A 197 -9.98 21.29 9.99
N GLU A 198 -9.34 21.28 8.83
CA GLU A 198 -7.91 21.59 8.71
C GLU A 198 -7.59 22.98 9.28
N LYS A 199 -8.43 23.98 9.02
CA LYS A 199 -8.28 25.34 9.59
C LYS A 199 -8.41 25.34 11.11
N ILE A 200 -9.37 24.58 11.65
CA ILE A 200 -9.56 24.44 13.10
C ILE A 200 -8.33 23.82 13.75
N ILE A 201 -7.82 22.72 13.17
CA ILE A 201 -6.62 22.04 13.65
C ILE A 201 -5.41 22.97 13.60
N ALA A 202 -5.20 23.69 12.49
CA ALA A 202 -4.10 24.63 12.34
C ALA A 202 -4.17 25.77 13.37
N THR A 203 -5.37 26.31 13.62
CA THR A 203 -5.59 27.34 14.64
C THR A 203 -5.25 26.80 16.02
N LYS A 204 -5.75 25.59 16.36
CA LYS A 204 -5.48 24.97 17.65
C LYS A 204 -4.00 24.66 17.86
N TRP A 205 -3.32 24.20 16.82
CA TRP A 205 -1.87 23.99 16.87
C TRP A 205 -1.11 25.28 17.17
N LYS A 206 -1.48 26.37 16.53
CA LYS A 206 -0.88 27.68 16.79
C LYS A 206 -1.08 28.14 18.25
N GLU A 207 -2.29 27.98 18.79
CA GLU A 207 -2.58 28.28 20.21
C GLU A 207 -1.70 27.48 21.15
N LEU A 208 -1.52 26.15 20.88
CA LEU A 208 -0.66 25.29 21.70
C LEU A 208 0.82 25.72 21.64
N GLN A 209 1.30 26.12 20.46
CA GLN A 209 2.66 26.65 20.30
C GLN A 209 2.86 27.96 21.03
N GLU A 210 1.93 28.91 20.90
CA GLU A 210 1.97 30.20 21.59
C GLU A 210 1.97 30.00 23.13
N LYS A 211 1.16 29.08 23.63
CA LYS A 211 1.15 28.70 25.05
C LYS A 211 2.50 28.15 25.50
N TYR A 212 3.06 27.21 24.74
CA TYR A 212 4.39 26.62 25.05
C TYR A 212 5.47 27.69 25.11
N GLU A 213 5.54 28.60 24.14
CA GLU A 213 6.52 29.68 24.13
C GLU A 213 6.32 30.66 25.32
N ALA A 214 5.08 30.89 25.74
CA ALA A 214 4.80 31.68 26.94
C ALA A 214 5.23 30.95 28.22
N ASP A 215 4.96 29.67 28.35
CA ASP A 215 5.33 28.86 29.51
C ASP A 215 6.86 28.71 29.59
N LYS A 216 7.54 28.51 28.46
CA LYS A 216 9.01 28.43 28.37
C LYS A 216 9.72 29.72 28.79
N LYS A 217 9.09 30.88 28.56
CA LYS A 217 9.61 32.17 29.05
C LYS A 217 9.47 32.31 30.57
N LYS A 218 8.46 31.70 31.18
CA LYS A 218 8.23 31.74 32.63
C LYS A 218 9.10 30.73 33.36
N ASP A 219 9.14 29.50 32.88
CA ASP A 219 9.87 28.40 33.48
C ASP A 219 10.34 27.41 32.37
N PRO A 220 11.60 27.57 31.89
CA PRO A 220 12.12 26.74 30.80
C PRO A 220 12.18 25.23 31.12
N ASP A 221 12.39 24.88 32.40
CA ASP A 221 12.61 23.50 32.82
C ASP A 221 11.29 22.70 32.94
N PHE A 222 10.16 23.39 33.10
CA PHE A 222 8.83 22.78 33.22
C PHE A 222 7.90 23.01 32.03
N ALA A 223 8.36 23.70 30.99
CA ALA A 223 7.57 23.91 29.77
C ALA A 223 7.42 22.61 28.98
N ILE A 224 6.19 22.15 28.79
CA ILE A 224 5.89 20.92 28.04
C ILE A 224 5.64 21.30 26.57
N PRO A 225 6.42 20.74 25.60
CA PRO A 225 6.19 20.98 24.18
C PRO A 225 4.77 20.54 23.75
N PRO A 226 4.16 21.24 22.78
CA PRO A 226 2.85 20.87 22.30
C PRO A 226 2.85 19.47 21.65
N SER A 227 1.83 18.68 21.96
CA SER A 227 1.63 17.35 21.38
C SER A 227 0.44 17.38 20.43
N GLU A 228 0.54 16.65 19.33
CA GLU A 228 -0.58 16.44 18.40
C GLU A 228 -1.76 15.70 19.06
N ASP A 229 -1.54 15.00 20.18
CA ASP A 229 -2.61 14.39 20.97
C ASP A 229 -3.60 15.39 21.56
N ALA A 230 -3.18 16.66 21.74
CA ALA A 230 -4.02 17.75 22.22
C ALA A 230 -4.85 18.40 21.10
N LEU A 231 -4.69 17.99 19.85
CA LEU A 231 -5.46 18.50 18.73
C LEU A 231 -6.86 17.87 18.68
N PRO A 232 -7.85 18.58 18.11
CA PRO A 232 -9.14 18.01 17.77
C PRO A 232 -8.98 16.77 16.89
N LYS A 233 -9.80 15.72 17.13
CA LYS A 233 -9.77 14.44 16.40
C LYS A 233 -11.09 14.26 15.64
N PRO A 234 -11.30 14.95 14.53
CA PRO A 234 -12.47 14.70 13.71
C PRO A 234 -12.43 13.29 13.15
N ALA A 235 -13.56 12.66 12.97
CA ALA A 235 -13.70 11.33 12.41
C ALA A 235 -14.49 11.38 11.10
N PRO A 236 -14.14 10.60 10.08
CA PRO A 236 -14.89 10.50 8.84
C PRO A 236 -16.24 9.79 9.09
N LYS A 237 -17.21 10.07 8.23
CA LYS A 237 -18.53 9.46 8.33
C LYS A 237 -18.47 8.01 7.85
N LEU A 238 -18.88 7.07 8.73
CA LEU A 238 -19.13 5.68 8.34
C LEU A 238 -20.34 5.61 7.41
N LEU A 239 -20.18 5.00 6.23
CA LEU A 239 -21.26 4.76 5.27
C LEU A 239 -21.91 3.40 5.51
N TRP A 240 -21.11 2.34 5.59
CA TRP A 240 -21.55 0.99 5.88
C TRP A 240 -20.40 0.13 6.41
N GLN A 241 -20.77 -0.97 7.07
CA GLN A 241 -19.87 -2.03 7.53
C GLN A 241 -20.51 -3.38 7.25
N GLN A 242 -19.72 -4.35 6.76
CA GLN A 242 -20.19 -5.70 6.45
C GLN A 242 -19.22 -6.75 6.98
N GLY A 243 -19.75 -7.87 7.50
CA GLY A 243 -18.92 -8.99 7.99
C GLY A 243 -18.23 -8.75 9.32
N GLY A 244 -18.66 -7.74 10.10
CA GLY A 244 -18.13 -7.44 11.43
C GLY A 244 -18.39 -8.53 12.47
N GLN A 245 -17.85 -8.35 13.68
CA GLN A 245 -17.97 -9.27 14.83
C GLN A 245 -17.35 -10.66 14.55
N GLY A 246 -16.21 -10.68 13.82
CA GLY A 246 -15.50 -11.91 13.52
C GLY A 246 -16.19 -12.85 12.52
N LYS A 247 -17.27 -12.41 11.86
CA LYS A 247 -17.86 -13.19 10.76
C LYS A 247 -16.88 -13.29 9.58
N TRP A 248 -16.18 -12.19 9.29
CA TRP A 248 -15.09 -12.14 8.32
C TRP A 248 -13.83 -11.60 9.00
N HIS A 249 -12.68 -12.09 8.55
CA HIS A 249 -11.37 -11.57 8.94
C HIS A 249 -10.64 -11.07 7.69
N VAL A 250 -10.61 -9.74 7.51
CA VAL A 250 -10.16 -9.10 6.28
C VAL A 250 -8.89 -8.28 6.54
N ASP A 251 -7.73 -8.86 6.20
CA ASP A 251 -6.40 -8.23 6.35
C ASP A 251 -5.86 -7.68 5.03
N CYS A 252 -6.25 -8.30 3.92
CA CYS A 252 -5.77 -7.90 2.61
C CYS A 252 -6.41 -6.59 2.13
N PRO A 253 -5.74 -5.87 1.19
CA PRO A 253 -6.34 -4.73 0.52
C PRO A 253 -7.63 -5.14 -0.20
N VAL A 254 -8.70 -4.38 0.00
CA VAL A 254 -9.93 -4.55 -0.78
C VAL A 254 -9.74 -3.98 -2.18
N VAL A 255 -10.52 -4.47 -3.13
CA VAL A 255 -10.46 -4.09 -4.54
C VAL A 255 -11.76 -3.46 -4.97
N ALA A 256 -11.71 -2.38 -5.74
CA ALA A 256 -12.90 -1.80 -6.35
C ALA A 256 -12.88 -2.02 -7.87
N ALA A 257 -14.00 -2.52 -8.38
CA ALA A 257 -14.23 -2.71 -9.82
C ALA A 257 -15.66 -2.29 -10.18
N GLY A 258 -15.80 -1.17 -10.88
CA GLY A 258 -17.09 -0.58 -11.19
C GLY A 258 -17.91 -0.25 -9.93
N ASP A 259 -19.09 -0.86 -9.82
CA ASP A 259 -20.01 -0.72 -8.69
C ASP A 259 -19.79 -1.77 -7.57
N THR A 260 -18.67 -2.50 -7.61
CA THR A 260 -18.38 -3.58 -6.68
C THR A 260 -17.14 -3.33 -5.83
N ILE A 261 -17.16 -3.92 -4.63
CA ILE A 261 -15.99 -4.08 -3.73
C ILE A 261 -15.76 -5.57 -3.54
N LEU A 262 -14.52 -6.00 -3.74
CA LEU A 262 -14.08 -7.37 -3.53
C LEU A 262 -13.20 -7.44 -2.29
N ALA A 263 -13.47 -8.39 -1.40
CA ALA A 263 -12.73 -8.58 -0.16
C ALA A 263 -12.49 -10.07 0.10
N GLY A 264 -11.26 -10.42 0.37
CA GLY A 264 -10.89 -11.75 0.84
C GLY A 264 -11.00 -11.83 2.36
N SER A 265 -11.72 -12.82 2.87
CA SER A 265 -11.75 -13.15 4.29
C SER A 265 -10.94 -14.42 4.54
N ALA A 266 -10.08 -14.36 5.55
CA ALA A 266 -9.34 -15.50 6.05
C ALA A 266 -10.09 -16.16 7.22
N HIS A 267 -9.86 -17.45 7.42
CA HIS A 267 -10.25 -18.14 8.63
C HIS A 267 -9.03 -18.31 9.55
N LEU A 268 -9.18 -17.86 10.78
CA LEU A 268 -8.19 -17.99 11.84
C LEU A 268 -8.54 -19.20 12.70
N ASP A 269 -7.82 -20.30 12.51
CA ASP A 269 -8.16 -21.58 13.18
C ASP A 269 -8.01 -21.48 14.70
N ALA A 270 -7.02 -20.75 15.23
CA ALA A 270 -6.77 -20.63 16.65
C ALA A 270 -7.86 -19.80 17.37
N GLU A 271 -8.32 -18.73 16.73
CA GLU A 271 -9.33 -17.81 17.24
C GLU A 271 -10.75 -18.21 16.85
N ASN A 272 -10.89 -19.23 15.99
CA ASN A 272 -12.14 -19.67 15.38
C ASN A 272 -12.96 -18.50 14.83
N SER A 273 -12.29 -17.64 14.05
CA SER A 273 -12.81 -16.38 13.54
C SER A 273 -12.60 -16.24 12.05
N GLY A 274 -13.50 -15.52 11.38
CA GLY A 274 -13.44 -15.30 9.93
C GLY A 274 -13.97 -16.48 9.11
N ASP A 275 -13.98 -16.27 7.80
CA ASP A 275 -14.55 -17.21 6.83
C ASP A 275 -13.61 -17.31 5.63
N ARG A 276 -13.27 -18.49 5.20
CA ARG A 276 -12.31 -18.71 4.10
C ARG A 276 -12.99 -18.53 2.76
N ALA A 277 -13.18 -17.27 2.36
CA ALA A 277 -13.97 -16.92 1.18
C ALA A 277 -13.53 -15.59 0.54
N LEU A 278 -13.93 -15.42 -0.73
CA LEU A 278 -13.97 -14.11 -1.40
C LEU A 278 -15.41 -13.62 -1.46
N PHE A 279 -15.63 -12.38 -1.08
CA PHE A 279 -16.92 -11.68 -1.14
C PHE A 279 -16.89 -10.58 -2.18
N CYS A 280 -17.97 -10.47 -2.95
CA CYS A 280 -18.26 -9.31 -3.79
C CYS A 280 -19.43 -8.55 -3.20
N LEU A 281 -19.23 -7.28 -2.94
CA LEU A 281 -20.19 -6.40 -2.29
C LEU A 281 -20.63 -5.31 -3.26
N ASN A 282 -21.85 -4.83 -3.11
CA ASN A 282 -22.30 -3.60 -3.72
C ASN A 282 -21.55 -2.42 -3.10
N ARG A 283 -20.91 -1.60 -3.90
CA ARG A 283 -20.10 -0.46 -3.44
C ARG A 283 -20.92 0.59 -2.69
N ALA A 284 -22.20 0.74 -3.02
CA ALA A 284 -23.05 1.79 -2.47
C ALA A 284 -23.49 1.52 -1.02
N ASP A 285 -23.79 0.25 -0.69
CA ASP A 285 -24.43 -0.11 0.57
C ASP A 285 -23.80 -1.32 1.29
N GLY A 286 -22.77 -1.94 0.72
CA GLY A 286 -22.10 -3.11 1.27
C GLY A 286 -22.88 -4.43 1.19
N SER A 287 -24.05 -4.47 0.50
CA SER A 287 -24.81 -5.71 0.35
C SER A 287 -24.03 -6.74 -0.48
N ILE A 288 -24.13 -8.02 -0.09
CA ILE A 288 -23.41 -9.11 -0.75
C ILE A 288 -24.07 -9.40 -2.10
N LYS A 289 -23.30 -9.29 -3.19
CA LYS A 289 -23.70 -9.71 -4.53
C LYS A 289 -23.47 -11.20 -4.74
N TRP A 290 -22.29 -11.68 -4.35
CA TRP A 290 -21.93 -13.09 -4.38
C TRP A 290 -20.80 -13.41 -3.38
N ARG A 291 -20.66 -14.71 -3.09
CA ARG A 291 -19.58 -15.29 -2.27
C ARG A 291 -18.99 -16.48 -3.03
N ALA A 292 -17.67 -16.64 -2.95
CA ALA A 292 -16.94 -17.80 -3.46
C ALA A 292 -16.07 -18.41 -2.37
N ASP A 293 -16.27 -19.70 -2.06
CA ASP A 293 -15.47 -20.42 -1.07
C ASP A 293 -14.08 -20.74 -1.61
N LEU A 294 -13.08 -20.62 -0.75
CA LEU A 294 -11.67 -20.85 -1.03
C LEU A 294 -11.15 -22.03 -0.21
N LYS A 295 -10.16 -22.77 -0.74
CA LYS A 295 -9.54 -23.90 -0.01
C LYS A 295 -8.52 -23.42 1.02
N LEU A 296 -7.81 -22.32 0.71
CA LEU A 296 -6.79 -21.71 1.55
C LEU A 296 -7.12 -20.24 1.80
N ASN A 297 -6.45 -19.62 2.78
CA ASN A 297 -6.69 -18.23 3.14
C ASN A 297 -6.21 -17.27 2.03
N PRO A 298 -7.01 -16.27 1.64
CA PRO A 298 -6.70 -15.30 0.60
C PRO A 298 -5.86 -14.13 1.13
N TRP A 299 -4.73 -14.41 1.80
CA TRP A 299 -3.84 -13.38 2.35
C TRP A 299 -3.34 -12.39 1.29
N ALA A 300 -3.20 -12.86 0.06
CA ALA A 300 -2.81 -12.03 -1.07
C ALA A 300 -3.84 -10.93 -1.41
N GLY A 301 -5.11 -11.17 -1.11
CA GLY A 301 -6.21 -10.35 -1.63
C GLY A 301 -6.45 -10.54 -3.13
N PRO A 302 -7.57 -10.03 -3.63
CA PRO A 302 -7.93 -10.12 -5.03
C PRO A 302 -7.20 -9.11 -5.92
N SER A 303 -7.16 -9.41 -7.23
CA SER A 303 -6.85 -8.47 -8.31
C SER A 303 -7.88 -8.63 -9.43
N VAL A 304 -8.22 -7.56 -10.15
CA VAL A 304 -9.24 -7.59 -11.20
C VAL A 304 -8.68 -7.12 -12.53
N GLY A 305 -8.87 -7.95 -13.56
CA GLY A 305 -8.56 -7.60 -14.95
C GLY A 305 -9.75 -7.96 -15.85
N GLY A 306 -10.41 -6.96 -16.43
CA GLY A 306 -11.61 -7.14 -17.22
C GLY A 306 -12.74 -7.79 -16.42
N ASP A 307 -13.20 -8.96 -16.86
CA ASP A 307 -14.24 -9.77 -16.22
C ASP A 307 -13.70 -10.85 -15.26
N THR A 308 -12.40 -10.84 -14.99
CA THR A 308 -11.74 -11.89 -14.24
C THR A 308 -11.17 -11.36 -12.91
N VAL A 309 -11.55 -12.03 -11.83
CA VAL A 309 -10.99 -11.83 -10.50
C VAL A 309 -9.96 -12.92 -10.25
N LEU A 310 -8.75 -12.54 -9.87
CA LEU A 310 -7.65 -13.45 -9.53
C LEU A 310 -7.35 -13.34 -8.05
N VAL A 311 -7.26 -14.48 -7.37
CA VAL A 311 -6.96 -14.55 -5.94
C VAL A 311 -5.82 -15.52 -5.70
N GLY A 312 -4.74 -15.04 -5.09
CA GLY A 312 -3.71 -15.88 -4.52
C GLY A 312 -4.09 -16.33 -3.11
N CYS A 313 -3.95 -17.61 -2.83
CA CYS A 313 -4.25 -18.18 -1.53
C CYS A 313 -3.03 -18.91 -0.95
N SER A 314 -2.94 -18.97 0.37
CA SER A 314 -1.82 -19.57 1.06
C SER A 314 -2.22 -20.24 2.37
N SER A 315 -1.54 -21.35 2.70
CA SER A 315 -1.63 -21.98 4.02
C SER A 315 -0.80 -21.27 5.08
N ILE A 316 0.07 -20.34 4.68
CA ILE A 316 0.93 -19.53 5.57
C ILE A 316 0.70 -18.04 5.33
N ARG A 317 1.13 -17.23 6.30
CA ARG A 317 1.20 -15.77 6.19
C ARG A 317 2.60 -15.32 5.73
N PHE A 318 3.18 -14.35 6.43
CA PHE A 318 4.48 -13.73 6.12
C PHE A 318 5.58 -14.18 7.10
N ASP A 319 5.47 -15.37 7.73
CA ASP A 319 6.53 -15.93 8.56
C ASP A 319 7.44 -16.85 7.72
N PRO A 320 8.74 -16.50 7.55
CA PRO A 320 9.69 -17.34 6.84
C PRO A 320 9.84 -18.77 7.42
N LYS A 321 9.55 -18.96 8.70
CA LYS A 321 9.63 -20.26 9.38
C LYS A 321 8.56 -21.23 8.89
N GLU A 322 7.45 -20.72 8.38
CA GLU A 322 6.35 -21.52 7.86
C GLU A 322 6.55 -21.94 6.38
N ILE A 323 7.54 -21.36 5.67
CA ILE A 323 7.80 -21.67 4.25
C ILE A 323 8.01 -23.17 3.97
N PRO A 324 8.77 -23.93 4.82
CA PRO A 324 8.82 -25.36 4.65
C PRO A 324 7.44 -26.01 4.83
N GLY A 325 6.89 -26.60 3.76
CA GLY A 325 5.55 -27.19 3.78
C GLY A 325 4.39 -26.27 3.41
N ALA A 326 4.67 -25.02 3.09
CA ALA A 326 3.66 -24.07 2.60
C ALA A 326 2.97 -24.60 1.34
N LYS A 327 1.66 -24.38 1.25
CA LYS A 327 0.82 -24.70 0.09
C LYS A 327 0.15 -23.41 -0.39
N GLY A 328 -0.05 -23.33 -1.69
CA GLY A 328 -0.75 -22.22 -2.32
C GLY A 328 -1.77 -22.67 -3.35
N GLU A 329 -2.62 -21.76 -3.71
CA GLU A 329 -3.59 -21.90 -4.79
C GLU A 329 -3.73 -20.56 -5.52
N ILE A 330 -3.94 -20.60 -6.83
CA ILE A 330 -4.46 -19.48 -7.61
C ILE A 330 -5.86 -19.84 -8.06
N VAL A 331 -6.80 -18.93 -7.84
CA VAL A 331 -8.19 -19.06 -8.25
C VAL A 331 -8.56 -17.90 -9.16
N ALA A 332 -9.15 -18.20 -10.31
CA ALA A 332 -9.79 -17.22 -11.19
C ALA A 332 -11.29 -17.37 -11.11
N LEU A 333 -11.97 -16.26 -10.87
CA LEU A 333 -13.42 -16.18 -10.76
C LEU A 333 -13.99 -15.21 -11.80
N ASN A 334 -15.24 -15.42 -12.16
CA ASN A 334 -16.01 -14.47 -12.94
C ASN A 334 -16.45 -13.30 -12.03
N LEU A 335 -16.14 -12.07 -12.41
CA LEU A 335 -16.49 -10.87 -11.65
C LEU A 335 -18.00 -10.70 -11.44
N ALA A 336 -18.82 -11.15 -12.42
CA ALA A 336 -20.26 -10.93 -12.39
C ALA A 336 -20.98 -11.77 -11.32
N ASP A 337 -20.56 -13.04 -11.13
CA ASP A 337 -21.29 -14.01 -10.31
C ASP A 337 -20.43 -14.85 -9.35
N GLY A 338 -19.10 -14.66 -9.35
CA GLY A 338 -18.17 -15.41 -8.50
C GLY A 338 -17.95 -16.86 -8.94
N SER A 339 -18.49 -17.30 -10.07
CA SER A 339 -18.26 -18.65 -10.59
C SER A 339 -16.78 -18.88 -10.91
N VAL A 340 -16.28 -20.10 -10.61
CA VAL A 340 -14.89 -20.46 -10.84
C VAL A 340 -14.62 -20.64 -12.33
N LYS A 341 -13.73 -19.83 -12.91
CA LYS A 341 -13.22 -20.03 -14.27
C LYS A 341 -12.17 -21.14 -14.31
N TRP A 342 -11.21 -21.08 -13.38
CA TRP A 342 -10.19 -22.10 -13.20
C TRP A 342 -9.54 -22.01 -11.81
N ARG A 343 -8.92 -23.11 -11.38
CA ARG A 343 -8.10 -23.20 -10.16
C ARG A 343 -6.79 -23.93 -10.46
N LYS A 344 -5.73 -23.57 -9.73
CA LYS A 344 -4.44 -24.22 -9.86
C LYS A 344 -3.73 -24.27 -8.51
N ASP A 345 -3.34 -25.45 -8.08
CA ASP A 345 -2.49 -25.63 -6.90
C ASP A 345 -1.06 -25.13 -7.19
N VAL A 346 -0.42 -24.54 -6.21
CA VAL A 346 0.94 -24.01 -6.25
C VAL A 346 1.75 -24.66 -5.14
N ALA A 347 2.98 -25.04 -5.44
CA ALA A 347 3.84 -25.78 -4.49
C ALA A 347 4.25 -24.94 -3.25
N GLY A 348 4.18 -23.60 -3.33
CA GLY A 348 4.43 -22.68 -2.22
C GLY A 348 3.27 -21.72 -2.01
N GLY A 349 3.21 -21.06 -0.85
CA GLY A 349 2.19 -20.08 -0.53
C GLY A 349 2.21 -18.91 -1.50
N VAL A 350 1.03 -18.45 -1.96
CA VAL A 350 0.86 -17.24 -2.74
C VAL A 350 0.31 -16.17 -1.80
N VAL A 351 1.21 -15.34 -1.28
CA VAL A 351 0.89 -14.38 -0.20
C VAL A 351 0.77 -12.93 -0.66
N SER A 352 0.98 -12.67 -1.96
CA SER A 352 0.86 -11.33 -2.56
C SER A 352 -0.14 -11.32 -3.71
N PRO A 353 -0.80 -10.16 -3.97
CA PRO A 353 -1.75 -10.05 -5.06
C PRO A 353 -1.13 -10.37 -6.43
N VAL A 354 -1.92 -10.99 -7.30
CA VAL A 354 -1.55 -11.33 -8.67
C VAL A 354 -1.43 -10.05 -9.51
N ALA A 355 -0.34 -9.89 -10.26
CA ALA A 355 -0.26 -8.83 -11.26
C ALA A 355 -0.93 -9.27 -12.56
N ILE A 356 -1.54 -8.30 -13.24
CA ILE A 356 -2.27 -8.55 -14.50
C ILE A 356 -1.71 -7.61 -15.57
N SER A 357 -1.13 -8.15 -16.62
CA SER A 357 -0.62 -7.36 -17.73
C SER A 357 -1.73 -6.92 -18.69
N ALA A 358 -1.48 -5.89 -19.48
CA ALA A 358 -2.44 -5.38 -20.45
C ALA A 358 -2.84 -6.41 -21.52
N ASP A 359 -1.94 -7.34 -21.87
CA ASP A 359 -2.16 -8.44 -22.81
C ASP A 359 -2.78 -9.70 -22.17
N GLY A 360 -3.18 -9.63 -20.89
CA GLY A 360 -3.95 -10.67 -20.20
C GLY A 360 -3.12 -11.79 -19.57
N LEU A 361 -1.86 -11.54 -19.24
CA LEU A 361 -1.09 -12.45 -18.38
C LEU A 361 -1.40 -12.20 -16.91
N ALA A 362 -1.60 -13.25 -16.14
CA ALA A 362 -1.60 -13.26 -14.69
C ALA A 362 -0.22 -13.68 -14.20
N ILE A 363 0.46 -12.80 -13.45
CA ILE A 363 1.83 -13.04 -13.00
C ILE A 363 1.85 -12.98 -11.47
N TYR A 364 2.38 -14.02 -10.84
CA TYR A 364 2.42 -14.14 -9.39
C TYR A 364 3.72 -14.78 -8.91
N THR A 365 4.07 -14.48 -7.68
CA THR A 365 5.19 -15.07 -6.94
C THR A 365 4.68 -16.09 -5.95
N ALA A 366 5.53 -17.02 -5.57
CA ALA A 366 5.23 -17.97 -4.52
C ALA A 366 6.47 -18.26 -3.64
N THR A 367 6.23 -18.83 -2.47
CA THR A 367 7.29 -19.16 -1.52
C THR A 367 8.14 -20.37 -1.97
N ASP A 368 7.80 -21.04 -3.06
CA ASP A 368 8.60 -22.07 -3.72
C ASP A 368 9.74 -21.52 -4.61
N LYS A 369 10.07 -20.23 -4.46
CA LYS A 369 11.15 -19.50 -5.15
C LYS A 369 10.84 -19.20 -6.62
N LYS A 370 9.59 -19.19 -7.03
CA LYS A 370 9.23 -19.02 -8.44
C LYS A 370 8.37 -17.82 -8.68
N VAL A 371 8.54 -17.27 -9.90
CA VAL A 371 7.60 -16.34 -10.54
C VAL A 371 6.91 -17.12 -11.66
N TYR A 372 5.60 -17.09 -11.67
CA TYR A 372 4.76 -17.78 -12.63
C TYR A 372 4.03 -16.76 -13.51
N ALA A 373 3.89 -17.07 -14.79
CA ALA A 373 2.97 -16.38 -15.68
C ALA A 373 2.03 -17.40 -16.33
N VAL A 374 0.76 -17.09 -16.27
CA VAL A 374 -0.30 -17.89 -16.88
C VAL A 374 -1.25 -16.97 -17.65
N ASP A 375 -1.99 -17.49 -18.56
CA ASP A 375 -3.11 -16.80 -19.20
C ASP A 375 -4.20 -16.51 -18.14
N ALA A 376 -4.57 -15.27 -17.96
CA ALA A 376 -5.50 -14.86 -16.89
C ALA A 376 -6.90 -15.46 -17.05
N LYS A 377 -7.35 -15.72 -18.28
CA LYS A 377 -8.70 -16.26 -18.57
C LYS A 377 -8.78 -17.78 -18.43
N THR A 378 -7.71 -18.49 -18.80
CA THR A 378 -7.72 -19.94 -18.92
C THR A 378 -6.83 -20.66 -17.90
N GLY A 379 -5.91 -19.94 -17.23
CA GLY A 379 -4.90 -20.52 -16.36
C GLY A 379 -3.80 -21.28 -17.12
N ALA A 380 -3.79 -21.26 -18.45
CA ALA A 380 -2.76 -21.95 -19.24
C ALA A 380 -1.36 -21.38 -18.93
N PRO A 381 -0.37 -22.26 -18.62
CA PRO A 381 0.97 -21.79 -18.29
C PRO A 381 1.64 -21.15 -19.51
N LYS A 382 2.34 -20.05 -19.28
CA LYS A 382 3.11 -19.32 -20.30
C LYS A 382 4.61 -19.47 -20.06
N TRP A 383 5.07 -19.07 -18.86
CA TRP A 383 6.46 -19.23 -18.46
C TRP A 383 6.60 -19.31 -16.93
N THR A 384 7.76 -19.76 -16.48
CA THR A 384 8.13 -19.80 -15.07
C THR A 384 9.59 -19.40 -14.93
N TYR A 385 9.88 -18.55 -13.95
CA TYR A 385 11.24 -18.19 -13.55
C TYR A 385 11.52 -18.75 -12.15
N THR A 386 12.73 -19.27 -11.91
CA THR A 386 13.15 -19.79 -10.59
C THR A 386 14.30 -18.95 -10.05
N ALA A 387 14.12 -18.36 -8.87
CA ALA A 387 15.13 -17.62 -8.12
C ALA A 387 15.88 -18.55 -7.14
N LYS A 388 16.79 -17.95 -6.37
CA LYS A 388 17.53 -18.69 -5.31
C LYS A 388 16.78 -18.67 -3.96
N ALA A 389 15.96 -17.66 -3.72
CA ALA A 389 15.20 -17.48 -2.47
C ALA A 389 13.69 -17.37 -2.72
N PRO A 390 12.86 -17.61 -1.68
CA PRO A 390 11.43 -17.45 -1.72
C PRO A 390 11.01 -16.00 -1.98
N PHE A 391 9.75 -15.81 -2.39
CA PHE A 391 9.12 -14.50 -2.54
C PHE A 391 7.95 -14.35 -1.57
N PHE A 392 7.86 -13.21 -0.90
CA PHE A 392 6.64 -12.74 -0.23
C PHE A 392 5.99 -11.59 -1.02
N GLY A 393 6.81 -10.67 -1.56
CA GLY A 393 6.31 -9.59 -2.40
C GLY A 393 5.78 -10.08 -3.75
N GLY A 394 4.72 -9.45 -4.26
CA GLY A 394 4.25 -9.65 -5.63
C GLY A 394 5.12 -8.91 -6.64
N VAL A 395 4.87 -9.15 -7.94
CA VAL A 395 5.61 -8.48 -9.01
C VAL A 395 5.03 -7.12 -9.35
N ALA A 396 5.85 -6.20 -9.85
CA ALA A 396 5.43 -5.01 -10.56
C ALA A 396 5.69 -5.18 -12.05
N ILE A 397 4.74 -4.75 -12.88
CA ILE A 397 4.87 -4.76 -14.34
C ILE A 397 5.01 -3.31 -14.83
N ALA A 398 6.04 -3.03 -15.61
CA ALA A 398 6.24 -1.72 -16.24
C ALA A 398 6.75 -1.91 -17.67
N GLY A 399 5.94 -1.54 -18.65
CA GLY A 399 6.20 -1.80 -20.06
C GLY A 399 6.34 -3.30 -20.35
N ASP A 400 7.49 -3.70 -20.88
CA ASP A 400 7.83 -5.08 -21.24
C ASP A 400 8.58 -5.85 -20.16
N THR A 401 8.64 -5.33 -18.93
CA THR A 401 9.46 -5.86 -17.85
C THR A 401 8.65 -6.17 -16.59
N VAL A 402 8.94 -7.30 -15.98
CA VAL A 402 8.40 -7.77 -14.70
C VAL A 402 9.47 -7.66 -13.63
N TYR A 403 9.20 -6.94 -12.55
CA TYR A 403 10.11 -6.78 -11.41
C TYR A 403 9.61 -7.60 -10.23
N ALA A 404 10.47 -8.45 -9.68
CA ALA A 404 10.22 -9.26 -8.49
C ALA A 404 11.38 -9.10 -7.50
N ALA A 405 11.12 -9.15 -6.21
CA ALA A 405 12.14 -9.08 -5.18
C ALA A 405 12.03 -10.26 -4.22
N ASP A 406 13.14 -10.93 -3.95
CA ASP A 406 13.16 -12.14 -3.13
C ASP A 406 13.61 -11.88 -1.68
N LEU A 407 13.44 -12.87 -0.81
CA LEU A 407 13.79 -12.79 0.62
C LEU A 407 15.31 -12.75 0.89
N ASN A 408 16.17 -12.95 -0.12
CA ASN A 408 17.61 -12.69 0.00
C ASN A 408 17.97 -11.23 -0.34
N GLY A 409 16.99 -10.37 -0.59
CA GLY A 409 17.23 -8.97 -0.92
C GLY A 409 17.65 -8.73 -2.37
N VAL A 410 17.36 -9.68 -3.26
CA VAL A 410 17.69 -9.57 -4.68
C VAL A 410 16.46 -9.13 -5.49
N LEU A 411 16.62 -8.05 -6.23
CA LEU A 411 15.66 -7.58 -7.22
C LEU A 411 15.96 -8.24 -8.57
N HIS A 412 14.95 -8.79 -9.21
CA HIS A 412 15.00 -9.45 -10.50
C HIS A 412 14.16 -8.69 -11.52
N ALA A 413 14.69 -8.46 -12.71
CA ALA A 413 13.94 -7.96 -13.86
C ALA A 413 13.85 -9.05 -14.92
N LEU A 414 12.63 -9.40 -15.29
CA LEU A 414 12.31 -10.47 -16.21
C LEU A 414 11.60 -9.89 -17.44
N ALA A 415 11.86 -10.44 -18.62
CA ALA A 415 11.07 -10.10 -19.79
C ALA A 415 9.61 -10.55 -19.61
N LEU A 416 8.65 -9.67 -19.85
CA LEU A 416 7.22 -9.97 -19.73
C LEU A 416 6.80 -11.12 -20.65
N ALA A 417 7.35 -11.16 -21.86
CA ALA A 417 6.95 -12.10 -22.91
C ALA A 417 7.30 -13.57 -22.60
N ASP A 418 8.47 -13.83 -21.99
CA ASP A 418 9.00 -15.20 -21.86
C ASP A 418 9.65 -15.49 -20.49
N GLY A 419 9.65 -14.53 -19.56
CA GLY A 419 10.22 -14.70 -18.22
C GLY A 419 11.75 -14.77 -18.16
N LYS A 420 12.46 -14.47 -19.26
CA LYS A 420 13.91 -14.47 -19.26
C LYS A 420 14.46 -13.37 -18.37
N LEU A 421 15.45 -13.73 -17.56
CA LEU A 421 16.16 -12.78 -16.71
C LEU A 421 16.90 -11.76 -17.60
N GLN A 422 16.55 -10.48 -17.45
CA GLN A 422 17.23 -9.36 -18.08
C GLN A 422 18.39 -8.88 -17.22
N TRP A 423 18.12 -8.64 -15.93
CA TRP A 423 19.12 -8.27 -14.93
C TRP A 423 18.66 -8.64 -13.52
N LYS A 424 19.60 -8.60 -12.59
CA LYS A 424 19.35 -8.68 -11.16
C LYS A 424 20.24 -7.72 -10.40
N LEU A 425 19.75 -7.23 -9.26
CA LEU A 425 20.43 -6.33 -8.36
C LEU A 425 20.34 -6.87 -6.93
N ASP A 426 21.45 -7.25 -6.34
CA ASP A 426 21.57 -7.58 -4.92
C ASP A 426 21.68 -6.26 -4.15
N VAL A 427 20.58 -5.87 -3.47
CA VAL A 427 20.48 -4.60 -2.74
C VAL A 427 21.45 -4.59 -1.58
N GLY A 428 21.54 -5.69 -0.82
CA GLY A 428 22.42 -5.82 0.34
C GLY A 428 23.89 -5.65 -0.01
N SER A 429 24.35 -6.35 -1.07
CA SER A 429 25.74 -6.24 -1.55
C SER A 429 26.09 -4.82 -2.00
N LYS A 430 25.14 -4.09 -2.55
CA LYS A 430 25.35 -2.72 -3.06
C LYS A 430 25.31 -1.66 -1.98
N THR A 431 24.46 -1.84 -0.97
CA THR A 431 24.23 -0.84 0.11
C THR A 431 24.94 -1.16 1.40
N LYS A 432 25.51 -2.36 1.54
CA LYS A 432 26.05 -2.91 2.80
C LYS A 432 25.01 -3.00 3.93
N ALA A 433 23.73 -2.96 3.56
CA ALA A 433 22.60 -3.15 4.46
C ALA A 433 21.88 -4.43 4.07
N LEU A 434 22.25 -5.52 4.69
CA LEU A 434 21.63 -6.83 4.47
C LEU A 434 20.21 -6.81 4.99
N GLY A 435 19.26 -7.29 4.21
CA GLY A 435 17.88 -7.41 4.64
C GLY A 435 17.02 -8.09 3.57
N ASN A 436 16.00 -8.77 4.05
CA ASN A 436 15.00 -9.40 3.22
C ASN A 436 14.13 -8.33 2.54
N ILE A 437 13.56 -8.64 1.39
CA ILE A 437 12.53 -7.78 0.78
C ILE A 437 11.20 -8.52 0.89
N TYR A 438 10.31 -7.99 1.75
CA TYR A 438 8.97 -8.51 1.97
C TYR A 438 7.94 -7.88 1.03
N ALA A 439 8.14 -6.60 0.75
CA ALA A 439 7.22 -5.80 -0.05
C ALA A 439 7.37 -6.04 -1.56
N SER A 440 6.30 -5.79 -2.30
CA SER A 440 6.36 -5.72 -3.76
C SER A 440 7.19 -4.51 -4.20
N PRO A 441 7.99 -4.61 -5.28
CA PRO A 441 8.59 -3.43 -5.92
C PRO A 441 7.51 -2.43 -6.33
N VAL A 442 7.83 -1.14 -6.23
CA VAL A 442 6.96 -0.04 -6.65
C VAL A 442 7.59 0.68 -7.81
N VAL A 443 6.81 0.98 -8.84
CA VAL A 443 7.28 1.72 -10.02
C VAL A 443 6.63 3.10 -10.06
N ASP A 444 7.43 4.16 -10.19
CA ASP A 444 6.92 5.52 -10.39
C ASP A 444 7.94 6.34 -11.18
N GLY A 445 7.50 7.00 -12.26
CA GLY A 445 8.36 7.82 -13.12
C GLY A 445 9.57 7.06 -13.69
N GLY A 446 9.41 5.80 -14.08
CA GLY A 446 10.49 4.95 -14.61
C GLY A 446 11.53 4.51 -13.58
N ARG A 447 11.22 4.64 -12.28
CA ARG A 447 12.09 4.25 -11.15
C ARG A 447 11.43 3.18 -10.31
N LEU A 448 12.26 2.39 -9.61
CA LEU A 448 11.80 1.39 -8.63
C LEU A 448 12.14 1.86 -7.22
N TYR A 449 11.21 1.65 -6.31
CA TYR A 449 11.40 1.91 -4.88
C TYR A 449 11.22 0.60 -4.12
N ILE A 450 12.18 0.29 -3.25
CA ILE A 450 12.26 -0.99 -2.53
C ILE A 450 12.76 -0.72 -1.12
N GLY A 451 12.03 -1.24 -0.13
CA GLY A 451 12.45 -1.25 1.28
C GLY A 451 12.97 -2.63 1.69
N THR A 452 13.97 -2.66 2.58
CA THR A 452 14.48 -3.91 3.18
C THR A 452 14.00 -4.06 4.63
N CYS A 453 14.01 -5.29 5.10
CA CYS A 453 13.52 -5.68 6.42
C CYS A 453 14.47 -6.69 7.05
N ASN A 454 14.69 -6.60 8.37
CA ASN A 454 15.47 -7.55 9.15
C ASN A 454 14.73 -8.00 10.41
N ILE A 455 13.40 -8.04 10.36
CA ILE A 455 12.55 -8.32 11.52
C ILE A 455 12.85 -9.71 12.14
N ASP A 456 13.31 -10.65 11.33
CA ASP A 456 13.67 -12.00 11.78
C ASP A 456 15.08 -12.11 12.34
N SER A 457 15.86 -11.03 12.32
CA SER A 457 17.24 -11.00 12.84
C SER A 457 17.24 -10.55 14.30
N GLN A 458 17.95 -11.29 15.15
CA GLN A 458 18.19 -10.86 16.54
C GLN A 458 19.22 -9.72 16.65
N GLU A 459 19.95 -9.42 15.56
CA GLU A 459 20.92 -8.34 15.51
C GLU A 459 20.28 -7.08 14.95
N ALA A 460 20.51 -5.94 15.59
CA ALA A 460 20.15 -4.63 15.04
C ALA A 460 21.00 -4.38 13.77
N ARG A 461 20.40 -4.60 12.61
CA ARG A 461 21.04 -4.37 11.30
C ARG A 461 20.42 -3.17 10.63
N LYS A 462 21.24 -2.44 9.89
CA LYS A 462 20.74 -1.37 9.02
C LYS A 462 19.81 -1.94 7.96
N THR A 463 18.75 -1.24 7.74
CA THR A 463 17.80 -1.40 6.62
C THR A 463 17.91 -0.22 5.68
N VAL A 464 17.34 -0.33 4.50
CA VAL A 464 17.36 0.74 3.52
C VAL A 464 16.05 0.84 2.76
N ILE A 465 15.71 2.06 2.34
CA ILE A 465 14.91 2.26 1.12
C ILE A 465 15.87 2.67 0.02
N VAL A 466 15.77 2.02 -1.12
CA VAL A 466 16.53 2.34 -2.32
C VAL A 466 15.64 2.81 -3.45
N CYS A 467 16.12 3.78 -4.21
CA CYS A 467 15.59 4.13 -5.52
C CYS A 467 16.51 3.56 -6.59
N VAL A 468 15.96 2.75 -7.48
CA VAL A 468 16.66 2.17 -8.62
C VAL A 468 16.10 2.77 -9.91
N GLY A 469 16.95 3.20 -10.79
CA GLY A 469 16.57 3.78 -12.08
C GLY A 469 17.69 3.70 -13.09
N GLU A 470 17.53 4.35 -14.22
CA GLU A 470 18.58 4.57 -15.21
C GLU A 470 19.33 5.88 -14.88
N LYS A 471 20.47 6.09 -15.54
CA LYS A 471 21.30 7.29 -15.37
C LYS A 471 20.57 8.55 -15.85
#